data_e5c9debe1e1cb73105fb4f63f820bb59
#
_entry.id   e5c9debe1e1cb73105fb4f63f820bb59
#
_cell.length_a   1.000
_cell.length_b   1.000
_cell.length_c   1.000
_cell.angle_alpha   90.00
_cell.angle_beta   90.00
_cell.angle_gamma   90.00
#
_symmetry.space_group_name_H-M   'P 1'
#
loop_
_entity.id
_entity.type
_entity.pdbx_description
1 polymer ?
#
loop_
_entity_poly.entity_id
_entity_poly.type
_entity_poly.pdbx_seq_one_letter_code
_entity_poly.pdbx_strand_id
1 'polypeptide(L)'
;MIPVQSIVDALAGRRFPSGPLVAALPMYDWPERQAKVDAEWAELSEALRARGINAPERLARRNADLPPVPGGIRNAKGKLIAKDPGTLPPNEFDFESLWQHPGLLLAQTCWGPLEVWLGVNVDVIGQEDYTGIDGGDRELYSSAIVMRASEAGGPQQSIVRKLYDLRLAYNAGDSMSGYIALERMLHASGLDFHVFRDRIVSGGHRNSIRMVAGGQADVAAVDCKTWALALSHEPAAKELAVVGWTPMRKGLPFITAKP
;
A
#
# COMPACT_ATOMS: atom_id res chain seq x y z
N MET A 1 6.02 -11.10 5.37
CA MET A 1 5.75 -12.47 4.81
C MET A 1 4.25 -12.68 4.79
N ILE A 2 3.71 -13.30 3.74
CA ILE A 2 2.27 -13.55 3.63
C ILE A 2 1.89 -14.62 4.68
N PRO A 3 0.86 -14.40 5.50
CA PRO A 3 0.39 -15.40 6.46
C PRO A 3 -0.45 -16.47 5.75
N VAL A 4 0.20 -17.40 5.04
CA VAL A 4 -0.42 -18.39 4.13
C VAL A 4 -1.59 -19.10 4.78
N GLN A 5 -1.38 -19.76 5.94
CA GLN A 5 -2.42 -20.53 6.59
C GLN A 5 -3.63 -19.66 6.99
N SER A 6 -3.38 -18.47 7.52
CA SER A 6 -4.44 -17.53 7.94
C SER A 6 -5.31 -17.08 6.76
N ILE A 7 -4.68 -16.80 5.60
CA ILE A 7 -5.40 -16.41 4.38
C ILE A 7 -6.20 -17.59 3.83
N VAL A 8 -5.62 -18.80 3.79
CA VAL A 8 -6.30 -20.01 3.34
C VAL A 8 -7.55 -20.28 4.18
N ASP A 9 -7.43 -20.18 5.51
CA ASP A 9 -8.56 -20.42 6.42
C ASP A 9 -9.63 -19.32 6.29
N ALA A 10 -9.25 -18.07 6.08
CA ALA A 10 -10.18 -16.96 5.87
C ALA A 10 -10.95 -17.04 4.54
N LEU A 11 -10.36 -17.67 3.52
CA LEU A 11 -11.00 -17.90 2.21
C LEU A 11 -11.73 -19.24 2.11
N ALA A 12 -11.46 -20.17 3.02
CA ALA A 12 -12.12 -21.47 3.04
C ALA A 12 -13.64 -21.33 3.19
N GLY A 13 -14.40 -22.04 2.34
CA GLY A 13 -15.86 -22.02 2.35
C GLY A 13 -16.51 -20.76 1.73
N ARG A 14 -15.72 -19.75 1.29
CA ARG A 14 -16.26 -18.63 0.52
C ARG A 14 -16.71 -19.09 -0.87
N ARG A 15 -17.77 -18.47 -1.35
CA ARG A 15 -18.23 -18.64 -2.73
C ARG A 15 -17.62 -17.56 -3.60
N PHE A 16 -17.01 -17.97 -4.69
CA PHE A 16 -16.45 -17.07 -5.71
C PHE A 16 -17.28 -17.17 -6.99
N PRO A 17 -17.30 -16.14 -7.84
CA PRO A 17 -17.95 -16.22 -9.14
C PRO A 17 -17.31 -17.31 -10.01
N SER A 18 -18.08 -17.86 -10.95
CA SER A 18 -17.61 -18.92 -11.87
C SER A 18 -16.56 -18.45 -12.88
N GLY A 19 -16.33 -17.14 -12.98
CA GLY A 19 -15.35 -16.55 -13.88
C GLY A 19 -13.90 -16.63 -13.36
N PRO A 20 -12.94 -16.07 -14.11
CA PRO A 20 -11.56 -16.01 -13.70
C PRO A 20 -11.39 -15.16 -12.44
N LEU A 21 -10.64 -15.69 -11.48
CA LEU A 21 -10.31 -14.97 -10.25
C LEU A 21 -9.04 -14.12 -10.42
N VAL A 22 -8.92 -13.08 -9.61
CA VAL A 22 -7.83 -12.10 -9.63
C VAL A 22 -7.07 -12.13 -8.30
N ALA A 23 -5.74 -12.12 -8.39
CA ALA A 23 -4.88 -11.91 -7.23
C ALA A 23 -3.80 -10.88 -7.56
N ALA A 24 -3.46 -9.98 -6.60
CA ALA A 24 -2.41 -8.98 -6.75
C ALA A 24 -1.80 -8.59 -5.39
N LEU A 25 -0.49 -8.37 -5.35
CA LEU A 25 0.25 -7.96 -4.15
C LEU A 25 1.05 -6.66 -4.42
N PRO A 26 0.40 -5.57 -4.83
CA PRO A 26 1.08 -4.43 -5.47
C PRO A 26 1.91 -3.58 -4.51
N MET A 27 1.71 -3.69 -3.20
CA MET A 27 2.28 -2.74 -2.25
C MET A 27 3.81 -2.86 -2.10
N TYR A 28 4.35 -4.08 -2.21
CA TYR A 28 5.79 -4.36 -2.06
C TYR A 28 6.37 -5.13 -3.25
N ASP A 29 5.66 -5.16 -4.38
CA ASP A 29 6.03 -5.88 -5.61
C ASP A 29 6.94 -5.02 -6.50
N TRP A 30 8.09 -4.64 -5.96
CA TRP A 30 9.11 -3.92 -6.72
C TRP A 30 9.78 -4.86 -7.74
N PRO A 31 10.27 -4.35 -8.90
CA PRO A 31 10.93 -5.18 -9.91
C PRO A 31 12.01 -6.09 -9.34
N GLU A 32 12.78 -5.58 -8.38
CA GLU A 32 13.87 -6.30 -7.73
C GLU A 32 13.39 -7.43 -6.80
N ARG A 33 12.10 -7.46 -6.51
CA ARG A 33 11.48 -8.43 -5.60
C ARG A 33 10.49 -9.38 -6.27
N GLN A 34 10.16 -9.15 -7.52
CA GLN A 34 9.10 -9.92 -8.22
C GLN A 34 9.30 -11.43 -8.11
N ALA A 35 10.54 -11.92 -8.31
CA ALA A 35 10.80 -13.36 -8.17
C ALA A 35 10.45 -13.92 -6.78
N LYS A 36 10.69 -13.14 -5.71
CA LYS A 36 10.33 -13.54 -4.35
C LYS A 36 8.81 -13.49 -4.14
N VAL A 37 8.16 -12.44 -4.62
CA VAL A 37 6.70 -12.26 -4.52
C VAL A 37 5.98 -13.35 -5.33
N ASP A 38 6.51 -13.74 -6.49
CA ASP A 38 5.98 -14.85 -7.29
C ASP A 38 6.13 -16.20 -6.58
N ALA A 39 7.24 -16.43 -5.88
CA ALA A 39 7.43 -17.63 -5.08
C ALA A 39 6.47 -17.69 -3.87
N GLU A 40 6.29 -16.57 -3.16
CA GLU A 40 5.30 -16.45 -2.07
C GLU A 40 3.86 -16.68 -2.58
N TRP A 41 3.55 -16.17 -3.78
CA TRP A 41 2.26 -16.41 -4.42
C TRP A 41 2.07 -17.87 -4.84
N ALA A 42 3.10 -18.50 -5.41
CA ALA A 42 3.04 -19.89 -5.83
C ALA A 42 2.67 -20.80 -4.66
N GLU A 43 3.32 -20.64 -3.50
CA GLU A 43 3.00 -21.38 -2.27
C GLU A 43 1.55 -21.16 -1.82
N LEU A 44 1.11 -19.90 -1.73
CA LEU A 44 -0.25 -19.57 -1.33
C LEU A 44 -1.29 -20.11 -2.32
N SER A 45 -1.06 -19.93 -3.62
CA SER A 45 -1.99 -20.37 -4.66
C SER A 45 -2.14 -21.90 -4.71
N GLU A 46 -1.08 -22.65 -4.45
CA GLU A 46 -1.11 -24.10 -4.33
C GLU A 46 -1.97 -24.52 -3.12
N ALA A 47 -1.74 -23.90 -1.97
CA ALA A 47 -2.54 -24.16 -0.76
C ALA A 47 -4.03 -23.84 -0.95
N LEU A 48 -4.36 -22.76 -1.68
CA LEU A 48 -5.75 -22.40 -2.03
C LEU A 48 -6.38 -23.42 -2.98
N ARG A 49 -5.65 -23.86 -4.01
CA ARG A 49 -6.13 -24.91 -4.94
C ARG A 49 -6.37 -26.23 -4.25
N ALA A 50 -5.54 -26.61 -3.28
CA ALA A 50 -5.75 -27.81 -2.46
C ALA A 50 -7.06 -27.76 -1.63
N ARG A 51 -7.62 -26.56 -1.41
CA ARG A 51 -8.94 -26.34 -0.79
C ARG A 51 -10.07 -26.16 -1.81
N GLY A 52 -9.83 -26.42 -3.09
CA GLY A 52 -10.82 -26.31 -4.16
C GLY A 52 -11.08 -24.89 -4.66
N ILE A 53 -10.25 -23.91 -4.28
CA ILE A 53 -10.34 -22.52 -4.78
C ILE A 53 -9.51 -22.44 -6.06
N ASN A 54 -10.12 -22.00 -7.17
CA ASN A 54 -9.44 -21.86 -8.47
C ASN A 54 -8.55 -20.62 -8.50
N ALA A 55 -7.50 -20.58 -7.67
CA ALA A 55 -6.57 -19.45 -7.60
C ALA A 55 -5.83 -19.27 -8.93
N PRO A 56 -5.63 -18.02 -9.42
CA PRO A 56 -4.91 -17.76 -10.66
C PRO A 56 -3.45 -18.22 -10.57
N GLU A 57 -2.86 -18.56 -11.71
CA GLU A 57 -1.47 -19.00 -11.76
C GLU A 57 -0.49 -17.87 -11.47
N ARG A 58 -0.85 -16.63 -11.85
CA ARG A 58 0.01 -15.45 -11.75
C ARG A 58 -0.71 -14.30 -11.05
N LEU A 59 0.07 -13.46 -10.40
CA LEU A 59 -0.39 -12.18 -9.88
C LEU A 59 -0.65 -11.19 -11.04
N ALA A 60 -1.73 -10.42 -10.94
CA ALA A 60 -1.98 -9.28 -11.80
C ALA A 60 -1.04 -8.12 -11.41
N ARG A 61 -0.42 -7.48 -12.41
CA ARG A 61 0.52 -6.35 -12.27
C ARG A 61 0.18 -5.15 -13.12
N ARG A 62 -0.82 -5.30 -14.01
CA ARG A 62 -1.27 -4.26 -14.94
C ARG A 62 -2.73 -4.48 -15.33
N ASN A 63 -3.36 -3.48 -15.92
CA ASN A 63 -4.77 -3.57 -16.32
C ASN A 63 -5.03 -4.71 -17.31
N ALA A 64 -4.09 -5.00 -18.21
CA ALA A 64 -4.22 -6.11 -19.15
C ALA A 64 -4.25 -7.51 -18.51
N ASP A 65 -3.83 -7.63 -17.24
CA ASP A 65 -3.87 -8.88 -16.48
C ASP A 65 -5.22 -9.07 -15.76
N LEU A 66 -6.06 -8.03 -15.72
CA LEU A 66 -7.38 -8.09 -15.10
C LEU A 66 -8.44 -8.56 -16.13
N PRO A 67 -9.31 -9.49 -15.77
CA PRO A 67 -10.45 -9.84 -16.61
C PRO A 67 -11.33 -8.61 -16.90
N PRO A 68 -11.83 -8.43 -18.13
CA PRO A 68 -12.71 -7.32 -18.43
C PRO A 68 -14.05 -7.45 -17.69
N VAL A 69 -14.62 -6.30 -17.33
CA VAL A 69 -15.95 -6.19 -16.74
C VAL A 69 -16.77 -5.24 -17.60
N PRO A 70 -17.38 -5.72 -18.70
CA PRO A 70 -18.06 -4.88 -19.68
C PRO A 70 -19.11 -3.95 -19.06
N GLY A 71 -18.99 -2.65 -19.31
CA GLY A 71 -19.85 -1.64 -18.71
C GLY A 71 -19.39 -1.14 -17.33
N GLY A 72 -18.22 -1.58 -16.87
CA GLY A 72 -17.60 -1.19 -15.60
C GLY A 72 -18.13 -1.94 -14.39
N ILE A 73 -17.41 -1.80 -13.29
CA ILE A 73 -17.68 -2.48 -12.03
C ILE A 73 -18.77 -1.74 -11.26
N ARG A 74 -19.80 -2.47 -10.84
CA ARG A 74 -20.94 -1.92 -10.12
C ARG A 74 -21.11 -2.55 -8.75
N ASN A 75 -21.56 -1.75 -7.79
CA ASN A 75 -21.93 -2.28 -6.46
C ASN A 75 -23.32 -2.96 -6.51
N ALA A 76 -23.71 -3.56 -5.38
CA ALA A 76 -25.00 -4.25 -5.23
C ALA A 76 -26.26 -3.37 -5.53
N LYS A 77 -26.12 -2.03 -5.50
CA LYS A 77 -27.16 -1.07 -5.85
C LYS A 77 -27.13 -0.66 -7.33
N GLY A 78 -26.27 -1.28 -8.17
CA GLY A 78 -26.11 -0.97 -9.58
C GLY A 78 -25.33 0.31 -9.89
N LYS A 79 -24.81 1.02 -8.88
CA LYS A 79 -23.99 2.22 -9.06
C LYS A 79 -22.60 1.82 -9.59
N LEU A 80 -22.14 2.50 -10.65
CA LEU A 80 -20.78 2.37 -11.15
C LEU A 80 -19.78 2.82 -10.06
N ILE A 81 -18.84 1.95 -9.71
CA ILE A 81 -17.84 2.16 -8.64
C ILE A 81 -16.40 2.07 -9.13
N ALA A 82 -16.15 1.42 -10.28
CA ALA A 82 -14.86 1.45 -10.96
C ALA A 82 -15.03 1.21 -12.47
N LYS A 83 -14.00 1.54 -13.24
CA LYS A 83 -13.99 1.36 -14.70
C LYS A 83 -13.83 -0.12 -15.07
N ASP A 84 -14.24 -0.45 -16.30
CA ASP A 84 -13.88 -1.73 -16.91
C ASP A 84 -12.36 -1.78 -17.15
N PRO A 85 -11.62 -2.73 -16.55
CA PRO A 85 -10.18 -2.87 -16.79
C PRO A 85 -9.81 -2.98 -18.28
N GLY A 86 -10.69 -3.61 -19.08
CA GLY A 86 -10.48 -3.76 -20.51
C GLY A 86 -10.50 -2.45 -21.30
N THR A 87 -10.96 -1.34 -20.71
CA THR A 87 -10.99 0.00 -21.33
C THR A 87 -9.86 0.91 -20.86
N LEU A 88 -9.05 0.46 -19.90
CA LEU A 88 -7.95 1.22 -19.32
C LEU A 88 -6.63 1.00 -20.09
N PRO A 89 -5.66 1.92 -19.98
CA PRO A 89 -4.34 1.72 -20.57
C PRO A 89 -3.73 0.38 -20.10
N PRO A 90 -3.36 -0.53 -21.02
CA PRO A 90 -3.09 -1.92 -20.67
C PRO A 90 -1.85 -2.12 -19.78
N ASN A 91 -0.89 -1.20 -19.83
CA ASN A 91 0.38 -1.28 -19.09
C ASN A 91 0.38 -0.49 -17.76
N GLU A 92 -0.71 0.21 -17.46
CA GLU A 92 -0.94 0.84 -16.16
C GLU A 92 -1.61 -0.14 -15.20
N PHE A 93 -1.69 0.20 -13.91
CA PHE A 93 -2.38 -0.60 -12.93
C PHE A 93 -3.35 0.27 -12.12
N ASP A 94 -4.62 0.18 -12.44
CA ASP A 94 -5.69 0.93 -11.80
C ASP A 94 -6.16 0.18 -10.54
N PHE A 95 -5.86 0.75 -9.38
CA PHE A 95 -6.19 0.12 -8.10
C PHE A 95 -7.68 0.12 -7.78
N GLU A 96 -8.45 1.10 -8.28
CA GLU A 96 -9.90 1.08 -8.07
C GLU A 96 -10.54 -0.11 -8.78
N SER A 97 -10.15 -0.36 -10.03
CA SER A 97 -10.63 -1.50 -10.80
C SER A 97 -10.13 -2.84 -10.25
N LEU A 98 -8.89 -2.89 -9.75
CA LEU A 98 -8.36 -4.08 -9.10
C LEU A 98 -9.13 -4.41 -7.82
N TRP A 99 -9.17 -3.47 -6.86
CA TRP A 99 -9.69 -3.75 -5.51
C TRP A 99 -11.21 -3.95 -5.48
N GLN A 100 -11.94 -3.43 -6.47
CA GLN A 100 -13.37 -3.60 -6.59
C GLN A 100 -13.76 -4.66 -7.64
N HIS A 101 -12.78 -5.38 -8.22
CA HIS A 101 -13.05 -6.41 -9.21
C HIS A 101 -13.95 -7.52 -8.64
N PRO A 102 -15.05 -7.90 -9.31
CA PRO A 102 -15.99 -8.91 -8.79
C PRO A 102 -15.34 -10.29 -8.59
N GLY A 103 -14.29 -10.61 -9.35
CA GLY A 103 -13.49 -11.82 -9.20
C GLY A 103 -12.28 -11.67 -8.27
N LEU A 104 -12.22 -10.64 -7.43
CA LEU A 104 -11.08 -10.44 -6.52
C LEU A 104 -11.00 -11.57 -5.50
N LEU A 105 -10.03 -12.46 -5.67
CA LEU A 105 -9.68 -13.50 -4.73
C LEU A 105 -8.84 -12.93 -3.57
N LEU A 106 -7.80 -12.20 -3.93
CA LEU A 106 -6.85 -11.64 -2.98
C LEU A 106 -6.18 -10.40 -3.56
N ALA A 107 -6.17 -9.33 -2.79
CA ALA A 107 -5.23 -8.23 -3.04
C ALA A 107 -4.69 -7.66 -1.73
N GLN A 108 -3.52 -7.02 -1.84
CA GLN A 108 -3.01 -6.15 -0.79
C GLN A 108 -3.48 -4.72 -1.03
N THR A 109 -3.91 -4.02 0.03
CA THR A 109 -4.31 -2.61 -0.05
C THR A 109 -3.78 -1.82 1.16
N CYS A 110 -4.23 -0.59 1.31
CA CYS A 110 -3.91 0.30 2.42
C CYS A 110 -5.17 0.61 3.25
N TRP A 111 -5.02 0.87 4.55
CA TRP A 111 -6.15 1.23 5.42
C TRP A 111 -6.80 2.56 5.02
N GLY A 112 -6.07 3.47 4.40
CA GLY A 112 -6.64 4.73 3.93
C GLY A 112 -7.78 4.53 2.92
N PRO A 113 -7.59 3.87 1.77
CA PRO A 113 -8.68 3.49 0.88
C PRO A 113 -9.83 2.75 1.56
N LEU A 114 -9.54 1.82 2.49
CA LEU A 114 -10.57 1.09 3.23
C LEU A 114 -11.44 2.01 4.09
N GLU A 115 -10.84 2.97 4.77
CA GLU A 115 -11.57 3.92 5.62
C GLU A 115 -12.36 4.95 4.80
N VAL A 116 -11.81 5.38 3.64
CA VAL A 116 -12.38 6.48 2.86
C VAL A 116 -13.49 6.00 1.90
N TRP A 117 -13.30 4.87 1.18
CA TRP A 117 -14.23 4.48 0.13
C TRP A 117 -14.36 2.97 -0.16
N LEU A 118 -13.30 2.17 0.10
CA LEU A 118 -13.24 0.77 -0.34
C LEU A 118 -13.93 -0.20 0.62
N GLY A 119 -13.88 0.05 1.93
CA GLY A 119 -14.25 -0.92 2.97
C GLY A 119 -15.70 -1.42 2.93
N VAL A 120 -16.60 -0.71 2.23
CA VAL A 120 -17.99 -1.17 2.04
C VAL A 120 -18.11 -2.27 1.00
N ASN A 121 -17.11 -2.42 0.11
CA ASN A 121 -17.15 -3.30 -1.07
C ASN A 121 -16.29 -4.57 -0.92
N VAL A 122 -15.41 -4.61 0.08
CA VAL A 122 -14.45 -5.72 0.28
C VAL A 122 -14.43 -6.20 1.73
N ASP A 123 -13.91 -7.41 1.95
CA ASP A 123 -13.64 -7.96 3.27
C ASP A 123 -12.13 -8.00 3.50
N VAL A 124 -11.71 -7.62 4.71
CA VAL A 124 -10.33 -7.83 5.18
C VAL A 124 -10.18 -9.27 5.67
N ILE A 125 -9.17 -9.98 5.15
CA ILE A 125 -8.94 -11.40 5.42
C ILE A 125 -7.59 -11.69 6.07
N GLY A 126 -6.80 -10.68 6.34
CA GLY A 126 -5.49 -10.79 7.00
C GLY A 126 -4.72 -9.49 6.93
N GLN A 127 -3.55 -9.50 7.52
CA GLN A 127 -2.64 -8.37 7.52
C GLN A 127 -1.20 -8.82 7.28
N GLU A 128 -0.37 -7.90 6.79
CA GLU A 128 1.06 -8.09 6.63
C GLU A 128 1.74 -8.20 8.00
N ASP A 129 2.80 -9.01 8.09
CA ASP A 129 3.67 -9.12 9.26
C ASP A 129 4.91 -8.25 9.10
N TYR A 130 5.15 -7.39 10.08
CA TYR A 130 6.28 -6.45 10.15
C TYR A 130 7.32 -6.84 11.19
N THR A 131 7.26 -8.05 11.73
CA THR A 131 8.26 -8.56 12.70
C THR A 131 9.68 -8.45 12.13
N GLY A 132 10.59 -7.87 12.90
CA GLY A 132 12.00 -7.68 12.52
C GLY A 132 12.27 -6.52 11.56
N ILE A 133 11.29 -5.65 11.33
CA ILE A 133 11.44 -4.42 10.55
C ILE A 133 11.44 -3.23 11.52
N ASP A 134 12.44 -2.35 11.42
CA ASP A 134 12.45 -1.11 12.20
C ASP A 134 11.18 -0.30 11.95
N GLY A 135 10.50 0.09 13.03
CA GLY A 135 9.19 0.75 12.93
C GLY A 135 8.00 -0.20 12.73
N GLY A 136 8.22 -1.53 12.83
CA GLY A 136 7.19 -2.57 12.77
C GLY A 136 7.19 -3.47 13.99
N ASP A 137 6.03 -4.01 14.34
CA ASP A 137 5.85 -5.05 15.38
C ASP A 137 4.63 -5.90 15.03
N ARG A 138 4.86 -7.14 14.60
CA ARG A 138 3.78 -8.06 14.16
C ARG A 138 2.86 -7.41 13.13
N GLU A 139 1.59 -7.25 13.44
CA GLU A 139 0.59 -6.65 12.56
C GLU A 139 0.61 -5.12 12.56
N LEU A 140 1.47 -4.50 13.39
CA LEU A 140 1.56 -3.05 13.52
C LEU A 140 2.76 -2.50 12.77
N TYR A 141 2.60 -1.30 12.23
CA TYR A 141 3.68 -0.58 11.56
C TYR A 141 3.58 0.93 11.77
N SER A 142 4.70 1.63 11.63
CA SER A 142 4.78 3.08 11.57
C SER A 142 5.36 3.54 10.22
N SER A 143 5.29 4.82 9.95
CA SER A 143 5.99 5.42 8.82
C SER A 143 7.26 6.09 9.29
N ALA A 144 8.38 5.81 8.63
CA ALA A 144 9.61 6.57 8.76
C ALA A 144 9.39 7.98 8.20
N ILE A 145 9.67 8.99 8.96
CA ILE A 145 9.75 10.38 8.49
C ILE A 145 11.18 10.61 8.07
N VAL A 146 11.39 10.83 6.77
CA VAL A 146 12.71 10.89 6.15
C VAL A 146 13.01 12.27 5.60
N MET A 147 14.25 12.72 5.77
CA MET A 147 14.82 13.97 5.25
C MET A 147 16.22 13.69 4.69
N ARG A 148 16.79 14.64 3.93
CA ARG A 148 18.19 14.54 3.53
C ARG A 148 19.09 14.44 4.77
N ALA A 149 20.05 13.52 4.76
CA ALA A 149 20.94 13.27 5.90
C ALA A 149 21.72 14.52 6.29
N SER A 150 22.11 15.37 5.31
CA SER A 150 22.77 16.66 5.54
C SER A 150 21.89 17.68 6.30
N GLU A 151 20.59 17.54 6.29
CA GLU A 151 19.60 18.45 6.91
C GLU A 151 18.93 17.82 8.15
N ALA A 152 19.11 16.53 8.35
CA ALA A 152 18.52 15.78 9.48
C ALA A 152 19.13 16.16 10.83
N GLY A 153 20.36 16.70 10.84
CA GLY A 153 21.08 17.18 12.03
C GLY A 153 20.47 18.46 12.61
N GLY A 154 20.88 18.79 13.81
CA GLY A 154 20.45 20.01 14.52
C GLY A 154 20.08 19.74 15.97
N PRO A 155 19.70 20.76 16.75
CA PRO A 155 19.31 20.59 18.14
C PRO A 155 18.18 19.57 18.27
N GLN A 156 18.16 18.83 19.39
CA GLN A 156 17.14 17.82 19.68
C GLN A 156 15.77 18.49 19.86
N GLN A 157 15.11 18.71 18.73
CA GLN A 157 13.75 19.25 18.67
C GLN A 157 12.76 18.10 18.53
N SER A 158 11.52 18.33 18.99
CA SER A 158 10.44 17.40 18.68
C SER A 158 10.30 17.29 17.15
N ILE A 159 10.00 16.08 16.66
CA ILE A 159 9.83 15.84 15.23
C ILE A 159 8.86 16.85 14.58
N VAL A 160 7.80 17.18 15.28
CA VAL A 160 6.77 18.12 14.80
C VAL A 160 7.37 19.50 14.50
N ARG A 161 8.28 20.01 15.33
CA ARG A 161 8.96 21.30 15.09
C ARG A 161 9.89 21.26 13.89
N LYS A 162 10.47 20.11 13.57
CA LYS A 162 11.32 19.94 12.39
C LYS A 162 10.53 20.00 11.07
N LEU A 163 9.21 19.83 11.10
CA LEU A 163 8.36 19.80 9.90
C LEU A 163 7.91 21.19 9.41
N TYR A 164 8.14 22.26 10.20
CA TYR A 164 7.68 23.60 9.84
C TYR A 164 8.37 24.14 8.60
N ASP A 165 7.58 24.74 7.70
CA ASP A 165 8.00 25.41 6.47
C ASP A 165 8.74 24.49 5.47
N LEU A 166 8.55 23.18 5.58
CA LEU A 166 9.11 22.20 4.65
C LEU A 166 8.15 21.90 3.50
N ARG A 167 8.72 21.41 2.38
CA ARG A 167 7.96 20.80 1.28
C ARG A 167 7.77 19.33 1.56
N LEU A 168 6.51 18.90 1.71
CA LEU A 168 6.14 17.50 1.93
C LEU A 168 5.92 16.76 0.61
N ALA A 169 6.64 15.66 0.35
CA ALA A 169 6.27 14.70 -0.68
C ALA A 169 5.38 13.61 -0.08
N TYR A 170 4.25 13.28 -0.73
CA TYR A 170 3.35 12.20 -0.31
C TYR A 170 2.80 11.45 -1.52
N ASN A 171 2.50 10.16 -1.34
CA ASN A 171 2.10 9.30 -2.44
C ASN A 171 0.68 9.57 -2.95
N ALA A 172 -0.33 9.68 -2.07
CA ALA A 172 -1.72 10.01 -2.40
C ALA A 172 -2.43 10.52 -1.14
N GLY A 173 -3.53 11.28 -1.31
CA GLY A 173 -4.29 11.85 -0.19
C GLY A 173 -5.02 10.81 0.66
N ASP A 174 -5.31 9.63 0.11
CA ASP A 174 -5.88 8.48 0.81
C ASP A 174 -4.83 7.47 1.30
N SER A 175 -3.54 7.77 1.15
CA SER A 175 -2.49 6.91 1.68
C SER A 175 -2.41 6.96 3.19
N MET A 176 -2.62 5.83 3.85
CA MET A 176 -2.47 5.75 5.31
C MET A 176 -1.04 6.09 5.75
N SER A 177 -0.03 5.54 5.10
CA SER A 177 1.37 5.70 5.51
C SER A 177 1.99 7.02 5.07
N GLY A 178 1.67 7.49 3.88
CA GLY A 178 2.29 8.69 3.31
C GLY A 178 1.59 9.99 3.65
N TYR A 179 0.33 9.94 4.11
CA TYR A 179 -0.48 11.12 4.35
C TYR A 179 -1.25 11.06 5.68
N ILE A 180 -2.23 10.15 5.82
CA ILE A 180 -3.20 10.15 6.91
C ILE A 180 -2.52 9.97 8.29
N ALA A 181 -1.52 9.10 8.40
CA ALA A 181 -0.83 8.89 9.68
C ALA A 181 -0.01 10.10 10.11
N LEU A 182 0.59 10.82 9.16
CA LEU A 182 1.30 12.07 9.43
C LEU A 182 0.32 13.17 9.85
N GLU A 183 -0.83 13.28 9.17
CA GLU A 183 -1.92 14.18 9.54
C GLU A 183 -2.41 13.94 10.97
N ARG A 184 -2.70 12.69 11.30
CA ARG A 184 -3.13 12.30 12.66
C ARG A 184 -2.07 12.63 13.73
N MET A 185 -0.79 12.45 13.40
CA MET A 185 0.31 12.81 14.31
C MET A 185 0.38 14.32 14.53
N LEU A 186 0.20 15.13 13.48
CA LEU A 186 0.15 16.59 13.59
C LEU A 186 -1.05 17.04 14.43
N HIS A 187 -2.25 16.52 14.13
CA HIS A 187 -3.46 16.84 14.86
C HIS A 187 -3.36 16.50 16.36
N ALA A 188 -2.74 15.38 16.71
CA ALA A 188 -2.48 15.00 18.10
C ALA A 188 -1.54 16.00 18.82
N SER A 189 -0.79 16.79 18.05
CA SER A 189 0.08 17.86 18.56
C SER A 189 -0.55 19.26 18.44
N GLY A 190 -1.85 19.35 18.10
CA GLY A 190 -2.58 20.62 17.93
C GLY A 190 -2.22 21.35 16.63
N LEU A 191 -1.71 20.65 15.64
CA LEU A 191 -1.27 21.20 14.36
C LEU A 191 -2.01 20.50 13.21
N ASP A 192 -1.88 21.07 12.03
CA ASP A 192 -2.38 20.52 10.77
C ASP A 192 -1.35 20.65 9.64
N PHE A 193 -1.72 20.32 8.42
CA PHE A 193 -0.82 20.40 7.26
C PHE A 193 -0.43 21.82 6.83
N HIS A 194 -0.97 22.89 7.44
CA HIS A 194 -0.48 24.26 7.22
C HIS A 194 0.94 24.48 7.76
N VAL A 195 1.47 23.56 8.56
CA VAL A 195 2.89 23.57 8.94
C VAL A 195 3.83 23.42 7.74
N PHE A 196 3.37 22.76 6.66
CA PHE A 196 4.14 22.60 5.44
C PHE A 196 3.96 23.79 4.52
N ARG A 197 5.08 24.32 3.98
CA ARG A 197 5.07 25.35 2.96
C ARG A 197 4.42 24.88 1.65
N ASP A 198 4.67 23.61 1.28
CA ASP A 198 4.14 23.00 0.07
C ASP A 198 3.88 21.50 0.27
N ARG A 199 2.97 20.93 -0.54
CA ARG A 199 2.56 19.52 -0.50
C ARG A 199 2.50 18.96 -1.91
N ILE A 200 3.40 18.02 -2.22
CA ILE A 200 3.67 17.55 -3.57
C ILE A 200 3.27 16.08 -3.69
N VAL A 201 2.34 15.78 -4.59
CA VAL A 201 1.92 14.41 -4.88
C VAL A 201 3.03 13.71 -5.67
N SER A 202 3.55 12.62 -5.14
CA SER A 202 4.62 11.81 -5.77
C SER A 202 4.12 10.57 -6.51
N GLY A 203 2.89 10.12 -6.21
CA GLY A 203 2.30 8.89 -6.75
C GLY A 203 2.80 7.59 -6.11
N GLY A 204 3.83 7.63 -5.25
CA GLY A 204 4.35 6.44 -4.59
C GLY A 204 5.54 6.71 -3.68
N HIS A 205 5.72 5.89 -2.65
CA HIS A 205 6.80 6.07 -1.66
C HIS A 205 8.20 6.12 -2.28
N ARG A 206 8.48 5.26 -3.29
CA ARG A 206 9.78 5.27 -3.99
C ARG A 206 10.06 6.62 -4.67
N ASN A 207 9.03 7.21 -5.26
CA ASN A 207 9.13 8.56 -5.85
C ASN A 207 9.29 9.63 -4.77
N SER A 208 8.56 9.53 -3.64
CA SER A 208 8.76 10.45 -2.50
C SER A 208 10.21 10.45 -2.03
N ILE A 209 10.82 9.26 -1.87
CA ILE A 209 12.24 9.10 -1.50
C ILE A 209 13.15 9.83 -2.51
N ARG A 210 12.94 9.60 -3.82
CA ARG A 210 13.72 10.25 -4.87
C ARG A 210 13.55 11.77 -4.87
N MET A 211 12.33 12.25 -4.67
CA MET A 211 12.03 13.68 -4.60
C MET A 211 12.73 14.37 -3.42
N VAL A 212 12.77 13.71 -2.25
CA VAL A 212 13.48 14.24 -1.08
C VAL A 212 14.99 14.25 -1.32
N ALA A 213 15.56 13.16 -1.80
CA ALA A 213 17.00 13.08 -2.13
C ALA A 213 17.39 14.11 -3.19
N GLY A 214 16.60 14.25 -4.25
CA GLY A 214 16.82 15.21 -5.35
C GLY A 214 16.49 16.67 -5.02
N GLY A 215 16.08 17.01 -3.78
CA GLY A 215 15.79 18.38 -3.36
C GLY A 215 14.50 18.97 -3.92
N GLN A 216 13.63 18.17 -4.54
CA GLN A 216 12.30 18.59 -5.00
C GLN A 216 11.30 18.69 -3.84
N ALA A 217 11.51 17.90 -2.79
CA ALA A 217 10.84 18.01 -1.51
C ALA A 217 11.87 17.98 -0.37
N ASP A 218 11.45 18.23 0.85
CA ASP A 218 12.33 18.29 2.01
C ASP A 218 12.08 17.14 2.97
N VAL A 219 10.86 16.61 2.99
CA VAL A 219 10.43 15.54 3.90
C VAL A 219 9.41 14.64 3.23
N ALA A 220 9.39 13.37 3.64
CA ALA A 220 8.34 12.41 3.30
C ALA A 220 8.07 11.45 4.45
N ALA A 221 6.83 10.93 4.54
CA ALA A 221 6.49 9.79 5.38
C ALA A 221 6.43 8.53 4.51
N VAL A 222 7.19 7.51 4.86
CA VAL A 222 7.34 6.25 4.10
C VAL A 222 7.04 5.08 5.03
N ASP A 223 6.18 4.14 4.64
CA ASP A 223 5.95 2.97 5.48
C ASP A 223 7.25 2.21 5.78
N CYS A 224 7.35 1.62 6.98
CA CYS A 224 8.59 1.04 7.46
C CYS A 224 9.15 -0.08 6.57
N LYS A 225 8.28 -0.91 5.96
CA LYS A 225 8.72 -2.00 5.09
C LYS A 225 9.20 -1.46 3.74
N THR A 226 8.51 -0.47 3.17
CA THR A 226 9.00 0.23 1.98
C THR A 226 10.33 0.93 2.26
N TRP A 227 10.50 1.52 3.45
CA TRP A 227 11.78 2.13 3.83
C TRP A 227 12.92 1.09 3.89
N ALA A 228 12.69 -0.05 4.55
CA ALA A 228 13.66 -1.14 4.60
C ALA A 228 14.03 -1.67 3.20
N LEU A 229 13.04 -1.78 2.30
CA LEU A 229 13.27 -2.14 0.90
C LEU A 229 14.06 -1.06 0.15
N ALA A 230 13.76 0.20 0.40
CA ALA A 230 14.44 1.31 -0.23
C ALA A 230 15.93 1.36 0.13
N LEU A 231 16.28 1.11 1.39
CA LEU A 231 17.68 1.01 1.81
C LEU A 231 18.46 -0.08 1.04
N SER A 232 17.78 -1.13 0.59
CA SER A 232 18.38 -2.24 -0.17
C SER A 232 18.40 -2.01 -1.67
N HIS A 233 17.39 -1.34 -2.25
CA HIS A 233 17.11 -1.33 -3.68
C HIS A 233 17.00 0.06 -4.30
N GLU A 234 16.97 1.14 -3.51
CA GLU A 234 16.83 2.51 -4.03
C GLU A 234 18.05 3.33 -3.61
N PRO A 235 18.98 3.64 -4.53
CA PRO A 235 20.19 4.41 -4.20
C PRO A 235 19.93 5.74 -3.49
N ALA A 236 18.83 6.43 -3.87
CA ALA A 236 18.44 7.71 -3.27
C ALA A 236 18.15 7.60 -1.76
N ALA A 237 17.74 6.42 -1.26
CA ALA A 237 17.48 6.22 0.17
C ALA A 237 18.74 6.36 1.04
N LYS A 238 19.93 6.12 0.46
CA LYS A 238 21.22 6.24 1.17
C LYS A 238 21.60 7.70 1.49
N GLU A 239 20.99 8.65 0.81
CA GLU A 239 21.17 10.08 1.03
C GLU A 239 20.24 10.63 2.12
N LEU A 240 19.31 9.80 2.60
CA LEU A 240 18.29 10.19 3.56
C LEU A 240 18.56 9.61 4.96
N ALA A 241 18.01 10.28 5.96
CA ALA A 241 17.98 9.82 7.34
C ALA A 241 16.56 9.82 7.88
N VAL A 242 16.24 8.86 8.74
CA VAL A 242 15.00 8.85 9.52
C VAL A 242 15.14 9.85 10.65
N VAL A 243 14.27 10.86 10.67
CA VAL A 243 14.23 11.89 11.71
C VAL A 243 13.14 11.66 12.74
N GLY A 244 12.28 10.68 12.53
CA GLY A 244 11.23 10.27 13.46
C GLY A 244 10.32 9.21 12.83
N TRP A 245 9.33 8.77 13.61
CA TRP A 245 8.36 7.78 13.24
C TRP A 245 6.95 8.26 13.57
N THR A 246 5.98 7.97 12.72
CA THR A 246 4.57 8.15 13.08
C THR A 246 4.16 7.11 14.13
N PRO A 247 3.09 7.35 14.93
CA PRO A 247 2.55 6.33 15.82
C PRO A 247 2.25 5.02 15.09
N MET A 248 2.48 3.89 15.77
CA MET A 248 2.14 2.57 15.24
C MET A 248 0.64 2.42 15.01
N ARG A 249 0.28 1.69 13.97
CA ARG A 249 -1.08 1.37 13.53
C ARG A 249 -1.12 0.04 12.82
N LYS A 250 -2.32 -0.46 12.53
CA LYS A 250 -2.50 -1.69 11.74
C LYS A 250 -1.80 -1.60 10.39
N GLY A 251 -1.07 -2.65 10.04
CA GLY A 251 -0.34 -2.80 8.79
C GLY A 251 -1.24 -3.01 7.57
N LEU A 252 -0.62 -3.16 6.41
CA LEU A 252 -1.37 -3.31 5.16
C LEU A 252 -2.25 -4.56 5.19
N PRO A 253 -3.55 -4.41 4.90
CA PRO A 253 -4.48 -5.53 4.91
C PRO A 253 -4.47 -6.29 3.59
N PHE A 254 -4.75 -7.60 3.69
CA PHE A 254 -5.18 -8.42 2.57
C PHE A 254 -6.71 -8.39 2.49
N ILE A 255 -7.22 -8.23 1.27
CA ILE A 255 -8.66 -8.09 0.99
C ILE A 255 -9.13 -9.10 -0.05
N THR A 256 -10.42 -9.38 -0.03
CA THR A 256 -11.14 -10.16 -1.03
C THR A 256 -12.47 -9.47 -1.36
N ALA A 257 -13.06 -9.77 -2.54
CA ALA A 257 -14.40 -9.29 -2.84
C ALA A 257 -15.41 -9.78 -1.81
N LYS A 258 -16.42 -8.95 -1.50
CA LYS A 258 -17.58 -9.42 -0.75
C LYS A 258 -18.38 -10.42 -1.61
N PRO A 259 -19.01 -11.43 -0.96
CA PRO A 259 -19.88 -12.39 -1.65
C PRO A 259 -21.05 -11.72 -2.39
#